data_9b228c83dccd165712ac9cd19bca3320
#
_entry.id   9b228c83dccd165712ac9cd19bca3320
#
_cell.length_a   1.000
_cell.length_b   1.000
_cell.length_c   1.000
_cell.angle_alpha   90.00
_cell.angle_beta   90.00
_cell.angle_gamma   90.00
#
_symmetry.space_group_name_H-M   'P 1'
#
loop_
_entity.id
_entity.type
_entity.pdbx_description
1 polymer ?
#
loop_
_entity_poly.entity_id
_entity_poly.type
_entity_poly.pdbx_seq_one_letter_code
_entity_poly.pdbx_strand_id
1 'polypeptide(L)'
;MANGTYVRRTNLHAVYEGHDLSELMSRYLTKATFTDVASGESDAATVELRDDERLWMDAWYPEKGDRMRMVVIYRDWNRDDDVTEVNMGSFQVDDVTLKGRPTTVTIGGAARPQNNRFANENRTQTWEATTLQQIAEQIASSAGVQLRYMADDISIASIEQTDQTDCDFLYRLCQSYGLGEKVYEDKIFIFDEEQIETGRVAGTLYEADLLSWTYNTTMAGTYTGAVFSFTDPDTEQDVKITIGGGDRIMNINVTADNVLDAELKGIAKLNETNKKATTLKITTRANPYMEAGLVMQMEGLGKASGKYYVERVVTSLSGSGATTQTVSMRKGVPRIKDVYVAAVEEAKTEAATGGTYTVKKGDTLWAIAKEKLGAGSRYAEIYNLNKDLIEETAKKHGKKSSDNGHWIWAGEVLTLPAK
;
A
#
# COMPACT_ATOMS: atom_id res chain seq x y z
N MET A 1 0.07 -51.28 -17.46
CA MET A 1 -0.66 -50.02 -17.27
C MET A 1 -0.20 -49.06 -18.34
N ALA A 2 -1.05 -48.74 -19.31
CA ALA A 2 -0.71 -47.81 -20.39
C ALA A 2 -0.48 -46.44 -19.77
N ASN A 3 0.74 -45.92 -19.91
CA ASN A 3 1.02 -44.52 -19.69
C ASN A 3 0.28 -43.71 -20.76
N GLY A 4 -1.00 -43.40 -20.51
CA GLY A 4 -1.75 -42.48 -21.33
C GLY A 4 -1.09 -41.11 -21.28
N THR A 5 -0.45 -40.72 -22.36
CA THR A 5 0.09 -39.37 -22.51
C THR A 5 -1.09 -38.44 -22.81
N TYR A 6 -1.76 -37.93 -21.78
CA TYR A 6 -2.80 -36.93 -21.96
C TYR A 6 -2.19 -35.62 -22.38
N VAL A 7 -2.89 -34.90 -23.26
CA VAL A 7 -2.45 -33.60 -23.78
C VAL A 7 -3.20 -32.51 -23.05
N ARG A 8 -2.47 -31.71 -22.27
CA ARG A 8 -3.02 -30.53 -21.61
C ARG A 8 -3.60 -29.56 -22.63
N ARG A 9 -4.82 -29.11 -22.40
CA ARG A 9 -5.53 -28.16 -23.28
C ARG A 9 -6.09 -27.03 -22.44
N THR A 10 -6.13 -25.83 -23.05
CA THR A 10 -6.83 -24.68 -22.49
C THR A 10 -7.78 -24.11 -23.54
N ASN A 11 -8.97 -23.76 -23.08
CA ASN A 11 -9.98 -23.08 -23.88
C ASN A 11 -10.39 -21.79 -23.19
N LEU A 12 -10.74 -20.79 -23.98
CA LEU A 12 -11.32 -19.54 -23.48
C LEU A 12 -12.83 -19.59 -23.68
N HIS A 13 -13.57 -19.44 -22.60
CA HIS A 13 -15.00 -19.20 -22.63
C HIS A 13 -15.22 -17.70 -22.39
N ALA A 14 -15.86 -17.02 -23.33
CA ALA A 14 -16.10 -15.59 -23.29
C ALA A 14 -17.58 -15.28 -23.50
N VAL A 15 -18.13 -14.47 -22.60
CA VAL A 15 -19.49 -13.93 -22.71
C VAL A 15 -19.37 -12.42 -22.88
N TYR A 16 -19.88 -11.89 -23.97
CA TYR A 16 -19.85 -10.48 -24.33
C TYR A 16 -21.28 -9.93 -24.36
N GLU A 17 -21.56 -8.90 -23.56
CA GLU A 17 -22.90 -8.32 -23.41
C GLU A 17 -24.02 -9.37 -23.26
N GLY A 18 -23.74 -10.44 -22.49
CA GLY A 18 -24.67 -11.54 -22.25
C GLY A 18 -24.73 -12.61 -23.37
N HIS A 19 -24.00 -12.43 -24.46
CA HIS A 19 -23.93 -13.39 -25.58
C HIS A 19 -22.69 -14.26 -25.45
N ASP A 20 -22.87 -15.58 -25.56
CA ASP A 20 -21.76 -16.54 -25.58
C ASP A 20 -21.01 -16.44 -26.92
N LEU A 21 -19.77 -15.97 -26.87
CA LEU A 21 -18.87 -15.86 -28.03
C LEU A 21 -17.75 -16.91 -28.03
N SER A 22 -17.81 -17.91 -27.18
CA SER A 22 -16.70 -18.85 -26.94
C SER A 22 -16.27 -19.59 -28.20
N GLU A 23 -17.21 -20.03 -29.02
CA GLU A 23 -16.91 -20.72 -30.28
C GLU A 23 -16.25 -19.74 -31.29
N LEU A 24 -16.79 -18.55 -31.43
CA LEU A 24 -16.26 -17.52 -32.32
C LEU A 24 -14.87 -17.07 -31.87
N MET A 25 -14.70 -16.81 -30.57
CA MET A 25 -13.40 -16.46 -29.99
C MET A 25 -12.38 -17.56 -30.21
N SER A 26 -12.73 -18.80 -29.96
CA SER A 26 -11.81 -19.95 -30.15
C SER A 26 -11.35 -20.09 -31.60
N ARG A 27 -12.18 -19.74 -32.56
CA ARG A 27 -11.86 -19.79 -34.02
C ARG A 27 -10.86 -18.72 -34.43
N TYR A 28 -10.98 -17.50 -33.88
CA TYR A 28 -10.19 -16.35 -34.28
C TYR A 28 -9.06 -15.99 -33.32
N LEU A 29 -9.03 -16.60 -32.14
CA LEU A 29 -8.07 -16.28 -31.07
C LEU A 29 -6.63 -16.51 -31.53
N THR A 30 -5.81 -15.47 -31.45
CA THR A 30 -4.36 -15.55 -31.58
C THR A 30 -3.69 -15.55 -30.22
N LYS A 31 -4.17 -14.71 -29.32
CA LYS A 31 -3.65 -14.57 -27.97
C LYS A 31 -4.70 -14.01 -27.02
N ALA A 32 -4.75 -14.53 -25.79
CA ALA A 32 -5.41 -13.86 -24.68
C ALA A 32 -4.42 -13.70 -23.53
N THR A 33 -4.48 -12.56 -22.86
CA THR A 33 -3.63 -12.25 -21.71
C THR A 33 -4.51 -11.75 -20.58
N PHE A 34 -4.36 -12.35 -19.40
CA PHE A 34 -5.06 -11.96 -18.18
C PHE A 34 -4.03 -11.54 -17.16
N THR A 35 -4.19 -10.36 -16.63
CA THR A 35 -3.34 -9.81 -15.57
C THR A 35 -4.15 -9.75 -14.29
N ASP A 36 -3.73 -10.50 -13.30
CA ASP A 36 -4.25 -10.50 -11.94
C ASP A 36 -3.23 -9.81 -11.03
N VAL A 37 -3.65 -8.80 -10.29
CA VAL A 37 -2.78 -7.96 -9.44
C VAL A 37 -3.24 -8.05 -8.00
N ALA A 38 -2.31 -8.18 -7.07
CA ALA A 38 -2.63 -8.31 -5.66
C ALA A 38 -3.25 -7.02 -5.08
N SER A 39 -2.76 -5.87 -5.51
CA SER A 39 -3.18 -4.57 -4.99
C SER A 39 -2.74 -3.46 -5.93
N GLY A 40 -3.45 -2.34 -5.89
CA GLY A 40 -2.98 -1.07 -6.46
C GLY A 40 -3.30 -0.81 -7.91
N GLU A 41 -3.75 -1.81 -8.63
CA GLU A 41 -4.19 -1.70 -10.01
C GLU A 41 -5.41 -2.60 -10.20
N SER A 42 -6.23 -2.31 -11.19
CA SER A 42 -7.31 -3.21 -11.61
C SER A 42 -6.75 -4.40 -12.37
N ASP A 43 -7.37 -5.56 -12.20
CA ASP A 43 -7.12 -6.69 -13.07
C ASP A 43 -7.47 -6.31 -14.53
N ALA A 44 -6.76 -6.88 -15.49
CA ALA A 44 -6.92 -6.53 -16.88
C ALA A 44 -6.95 -7.77 -17.79
N ALA A 45 -7.66 -7.67 -18.87
CA ALA A 45 -7.67 -8.67 -19.93
C ALA A 45 -7.38 -8.03 -21.28
N THR A 46 -6.66 -8.76 -22.13
CA THR A 46 -6.43 -8.39 -23.51
C THR A 46 -6.64 -9.61 -24.40
N VAL A 47 -7.46 -9.49 -25.42
CA VAL A 47 -7.74 -10.55 -26.39
C VAL A 47 -7.35 -10.07 -27.77
N GLU A 48 -6.51 -10.81 -28.47
CA GLU A 48 -6.12 -10.58 -29.84
C GLU A 48 -6.74 -11.64 -30.75
N LEU A 49 -7.50 -11.20 -31.74
CA LEU A 49 -8.24 -12.03 -32.67
C LEU A 49 -7.79 -11.73 -34.11
N ARG A 50 -7.74 -12.76 -34.95
CA ARG A 50 -7.61 -12.58 -36.39
C ARG A 50 -8.93 -12.03 -36.92
N ASP A 51 -8.83 -11.16 -37.93
CA ASP A 51 -9.99 -10.57 -38.60
C ASP A 51 -9.88 -10.70 -40.11
N ASP A 52 -9.65 -11.94 -40.57
CA ASP A 52 -9.47 -12.24 -41.99
C ASP A 52 -10.75 -11.92 -42.81
N GLU A 53 -11.91 -12.06 -42.18
CA GLU A 53 -13.22 -11.78 -42.78
C GLU A 53 -13.69 -10.33 -42.52
N ARG A 54 -12.90 -9.52 -41.81
CA ARG A 54 -13.16 -8.11 -41.49
C ARG A 54 -14.44 -7.88 -40.67
N LEU A 55 -14.87 -8.87 -39.91
CA LEU A 55 -16.10 -8.81 -39.09
C LEU A 55 -15.91 -7.93 -37.85
N TRP A 56 -14.74 -8.04 -37.19
CA TRP A 56 -14.42 -7.30 -35.97
C TRP A 56 -14.12 -5.82 -36.24
N MET A 57 -13.78 -5.46 -37.45
CA MET A 57 -13.58 -4.05 -37.80
C MET A 57 -14.86 -3.38 -38.36
N ASP A 58 -15.95 -4.12 -38.50
CA ASP A 58 -17.21 -3.64 -39.05
C ASP A 58 -18.41 -4.11 -38.21
N ALA A 59 -19.08 -5.21 -38.58
CA ALA A 59 -20.34 -5.63 -37.96
C ALA A 59 -20.22 -6.08 -36.49
N TRP A 60 -19.05 -6.56 -36.08
CA TRP A 60 -18.77 -7.04 -34.71
C TRP A 60 -17.80 -6.12 -33.95
N TYR A 61 -17.74 -4.86 -34.32
CA TYR A 61 -16.85 -3.91 -33.68
C TYR A 61 -17.17 -3.77 -32.21
N PRO A 62 -16.19 -4.03 -31.30
CA PRO A 62 -16.40 -3.92 -29.85
C PRO A 62 -16.51 -2.44 -29.47
N GLU A 63 -17.53 -2.10 -28.70
CA GLU A 63 -17.72 -0.73 -28.24
C GLU A 63 -17.05 -0.53 -26.85
N LYS A 64 -16.54 0.69 -26.64
CA LYS A 64 -15.99 1.05 -25.34
C LYS A 64 -17.12 1.15 -24.31
N GLY A 65 -16.91 0.52 -23.17
CA GLY A 65 -17.90 0.43 -22.11
C GLY A 65 -18.63 -0.91 -22.06
N ASP A 66 -18.56 -1.70 -23.12
CA ASP A 66 -19.14 -3.04 -23.17
C ASP A 66 -18.48 -3.98 -22.17
N ARG A 67 -19.21 -5.02 -21.76
CA ARG A 67 -18.75 -5.99 -20.77
C ARG A 67 -18.40 -7.33 -21.39
N MET A 68 -17.26 -7.83 -20.95
CA MET A 68 -16.77 -9.12 -21.36
C MET A 68 -16.39 -9.94 -20.11
N ARG A 69 -17.09 -11.06 -19.89
CA ARG A 69 -16.75 -12.04 -18.85
C ARG A 69 -15.93 -13.16 -19.47
N MET A 70 -14.85 -13.55 -18.81
CA MET A 70 -13.94 -14.57 -19.32
C MET A 70 -13.67 -15.67 -18.30
N VAL A 71 -13.66 -16.91 -18.77
CA VAL A 71 -13.32 -18.10 -18.02
C VAL A 71 -12.29 -18.91 -18.80
N VAL A 72 -11.20 -19.29 -18.17
CA VAL A 72 -10.21 -20.20 -18.76
C VAL A 72 -10.53 -21.62 -18.30
N ILE A 73 -10.72 -22.52 -19.25
CA ILE A 73 -11.02 -23.93 -19.01
C ILE A 73 -9.75 -24.73 -19.25
N TYR A 74 -9.22 -25.33 -18.18
CA TYR A 74 -8.08 -26.24 -18.20
C TYR A 74 -8.57 -27.66 -18.27
N ARG A 75 -8.15 -28.42 -19.30
CA ARG A 75 -8.50 -29.84 -19.50
C ARG A 75 -7.24 -30.67 -19.44
N ASP A 76 -7.38 -31.86 -18.81
CA ASP A 76 -6.29 -32.83 -18.66
C ASP A 76 -5.03 -32.23 -18.02
N TRP A 77 -5.22 -31.29 -17.03
CA TRP A 77 -4.11 -30.53 -16.49
C TRP A 77 -3.29 -31.29 -15.46
N ASN A 78 -3.98 -31.95 -14.53
CA ASN A 78 -3.37 -32.74 -13.46
C ASN A 78 -3.51 -34.26 -13.69
N ARG A 79 -4.57 -34.67 -14.34
CA ARG A 79 -4.88 -36.07 -14.67
C ARG A 79 -5.75 -36.13 -15.92
N ASP A 80 -5.89 -37.29 -16.48
CA ASP A 80 -6.80 -37.58 -17.61
C ASP A 80 -8.26 -37.26 -17.21
N ASP A 81 -9.03 -36.65 -18.11
CA ASP A 81 -10.42 -36.25 -17.93
C ASP A 81 -10.63 -35.17 -16.81
N ASP A 82 -9.57 -34.50 -16.34
CA ASP A 82 -9.68 -33.41 -15.39
C ASP A 82 -10.10 -32.10 -16.10
N VAL A 83 -11.10 -31.42 -15.53
CA VAL A 83 -11.57 -30.12 -16.01
C VAL A 83 -11.59 -29.15 -14.86
N THR A 84 -10.82 -28.06 -14.98
CA THR A 84 -10.80 -26.97 -14.02
C THR A 84 -11.17 -25.69 -14.72
N GLU A 85 -12.20 -25.01 -14.24
CA GLU A 85 -12.64 -23.71 -14.74
C GLU A 85 -12.14 -22.62 -13.80
N VAL A 86 -11.45 -21.63 -14.37
CA VAL A 86 -10.96 -20.47 -13.62
C VAL A 86 -11.65 -19.24 -14.17
N ASN A 87 -12.46 -18.59 -13.33
CA ASN A 87 -13.08 -17.33 -13.67
C ASN A 87 -12.01 -16.23 -13.63
N MET A 88 -11.73 -15.64 -14.78
CA MET A 88 -10.74 -14.56 -14.90
C MET A 88 -11.34 -13.19 -14.56
N GLY A 89 -12.66 -13.11 -14.40
CA GLY A 89 -13.38 -11.90 -14.05
C GLY A 89 -14.24 -11.31 -15.19
N SER A 90 -14.85 -10.19 -14.88
CA SER A 90 -15.61 -9.36 -15.82
C SER A 90 -14.83 -8.08 -16.08
N PHE A 91 -14.64 -7.78 -17.36
CA PHE A 91 -13.85 -6.64 -17.82
C PHE A 91 -14.73 -5.68 -18.62
N GLN A 92 -14.56 -4.40 -18.38
CA GLN A 92 -15.14 -3.37 -19.22
C GLN A 92 -14.17 -3.02 -20.34
N VAL A 93 -14.61 -3.09 -21.58
CA VAL A 93 -13.81 -2.73 -22.75
C VAL A 93 -13.44 -1.24 -22.69
N ASP A 94 -12.16 -0.93 -22.72
CA ASP A 94 -11.63 0.43 -22.68
C ASP A 94 -10.68 0.75 -23.84
N ASP A 95 -10.09 -0.28 -24.45
CA ASP A 95 -9.20 -0.13 -25.59
C ASP A 95 -9.54 -1.10 -26.73
N VAL A 96 -9.64 -0.60 -27.94
CA VAL A 96 -9.81 -1.40 -29.15
C VAL A 96 -8.79 -0.94 -30.19
N THR A 97 -7.90 -1.84 -30.54
CA THR A 97 -6.86 -1.58 -31.56
C THR A 97 -7.04 -2.47 -32.77
N LEU A 98 -7.20 -1.86 -33.95
CA LEU A 98 -7.20 -2.55 -35.25
C LEU A 98 -5.84 -2.45 -35.91
N LYS A 99 -5.34 -3.56 -36.45
CA LYS A 99 -4.10 -3.62 -37.24
C LYS A 99 -4.34 -4.31 -38.57
N GLY A 100 -3.67 -3.87 -39.59
CA GLY A 100 -3.58 -4.55 -40.88
C GLY A 100 -2.13 -4.58 -41.32
N ARG A 101 -1.63 -5.52 -42.04
CA ARG A 101 -1.90 -6.84 -42.56
C ARG A 101 -0.94 -7.84 -41.94
N PRO A 102 -1.33 -9.00 -41.44
CA PRO A 102 -2.71 -9.50 -41.44
C PRO A 102 -3.63 -8.66 -40.57
N THR A 103 -4.95 -8.68 -40.88
CA THR A 103 -5.89 -7.92 -40.08
C THR A 103 -6.13 -8.59 -38.75
N THR A 104 -5.95 -7.84 -37.68
CA THR A 104 -6.22 -8.27 -36.30
C THR A 104 -6.95 -7.19 -35.54
N VAL A 105 -7.76 -7.61 -34.58
CA VAL A 105 -8.33 -6.75 -33.53
C VAL A 105 -7.76 -7.13 -32.20
N THR A 106 -7.39 -6.15 -31.41
CA THR A 106 -7.02 -6.31 -30.00
C THR A 106 -8.07 -5.60 -29.16
N ILE A 107 -8.70 -6.33 -28.25
CA ILE A 107 -9.70 -5.83 -27.32
C ILE A 107 -9.07 -5.84 -25.95
N GLY A 108 -8.90 -4.67 -25.34
CA GLY A 108 -8.42 -4.47 -23.97
C GLY A 108 -9.57 -4.09 -23.06
N GLY A 109 -9.49 -4.54 -21.80
CA GLY A 109 -10.46 -4.16 -20.79
C GLY A 109 -9.88 -4.31 -19.37
N ALA A 110 -10.40 -3.48 -18.46
CA ALA A 110 -10.06 -3.50 -17.05
C ALA A 110 -11.23 -4.03 -16.22
N ALA A 111 -10.90 -4.75 -15.15
CA ALA A 111 -11.90 -5.15 -14.16
C ALA A 111 -12.43 -3.91 -13.44
N ARG A 112 -13.72 -3.66 -13.57
CA ARG A 112 -14.39 -2.52 -12.93
C ARG A 112 -15.75 -2.97 -12.38
N PRO A 113 -16.20 -2.43 -11.23
CA PRO A 113 -17.55 -2.67 -10.75
C PRO A 113 -18.61 -2.26 -11.80
N GLN A 114 -19.80 -2.85 -11.68
CA GLN A 114 -20.90 -2.51 -12.62
C GLN A 114 -21.30 -1.04 -12.56
N ASN A 115 -21.12 -0.40 -11.43
CA ASN A 115 -21.40 1.03 -11.28
C ASN A 115 -20.21 1.85 -11.80
N ASN A 116 -20.41 2.50 -12.95
CA ASN A 116 -19.41 3.35 -13.58
C ASN A 116 -19.01 4.58 -12.74
N ARG A 117 -19.80 4.96 -11.73
CA ARG A 117 -19.50 6.11 -10.87
C ARG A 117 -18.22 5.92 -10.07
N PHE A 118 -18.04 4.72 -9.52
CA PHE A 118 -16.89 4.40 -8.68
C PHE A 118 -15.54 4.72 -9.34
N ALA A 119 -15.39 4.41 -10.62
CA ALA A 119 -14.12 4.56 -11.34
C ALA A 119 -14.07 5.68 -12.37
N ASN A 120 -15.20 6.34 -12.67
CA ASN A 120 -15.27 7.28 -13.80
C ASN A 120 -15.87 8.66 -13.44
N GLU A 121 -16.49 8.81 -12.27
CA GLU A 121 -17.02 10.12 -11.84
C GLU A 121 -16.11 10.72 -10.76
N ASN A 122 -15.56 11.89 -11.05
CA ASN A 122 -14.83 12.67 -10.07
C ASN A 122 -15.80 13.27 -9.05
N ARG A 123 -15.39 13.27 -7.79
CA ARG A 123 -16.15 13.85 -6.69
C ARG A 123 -15.26 14.76 -5.85
N THR A 124 -15.91 15.71 -5.21
CA THR A 124 -15.28 16.54 -4.16
C THR A 124 -16.12 16.38 -2.89
N GLN A 125 -15.48 15.86 -1.86
CA GLN A 125 -16.12 15.59 -0.56
C GLN A 125 -15.08 15.71 0.55
N THR A 126 -15.50 16.29 1.68
CA THR A 126 -14.71 16.29 2.92
C THR A 126 -15.24 15.22 3.86
N TRP A 127 -14.33 14.45 4.41
CA TRP A 127 -14.59 13.43 5.42
C TRP A 127 -14.05 13.93 6.75
N GLU A 128 -14.86 13.97 7.80
CA GLU A 128 -14.49 14.49 9.12
C GLU A 128 -14.86 13.51 10.23
N ALA A 129 -14.01 13.41 11.25
CA ALA A 129 -14.23 12.62 12.45
C ALA A 129 -14.74 11.18 12.15
N THR A 130 -14.03 10.48 11.28
CA THR A 130 -14.41 9.17 10.73
C THR A 130 -13.27 8.16 10.84
N THR A 131 -13.46 6.99 10.24
CA THR A 131 -12.40 5.98 10.13
C THR A 131 -12.24 5.53 8.67
N LEU A 132 -11.09 4.94 8.34
CA LEU A 132 -10.83 4.42 7.00
C LEU A 132 -11.87 3.36 6.62
N GLN A 133 -12.26 2.50 7.56
CA GLN A 133 -13.30 1.51 7.32
C GLN A 133 -14.65 2.16 6.98
N GLN A 134 -15.07 3.18 7.73
CA GLN A 134 -16.33 3.89 7.49
C GLN A 134 -16.35 4.60 6.12
N ILE A 135 -15.23 5.22 5.74
CA ILE A 135 -15.08 5.80 4.39
C ILE A 135 -15.26 4.73 3.32
N ALA A 136 -14.56 3.60 3.48
CA ALA A 136 -14.62 2.48 2.53
C ALA A 136 -16.04 1.86 2.46
N GLU A 137 -16.74 1.73 3.58
CA GLU A 137 -18.13 1.25 3.65
C GLU A 137 -19.08 2.18 2.89
N GLN A 138 -18.94 3.49 3.07
CA GLN A 138 -19.76 4.47 2.37
C GLN A 138 -19.50 4.48 0.87
N ILE A 139 -18.23 4.39 0.45
CA ILE A 139 -17.84 4.28 -0.96
C ILE A 139 -18.40 3.00 -1.57
N ALA A 140 -18.19 1.84 -0.91
CA ALA A 140 -18.68 0.55 -1.38
C ALA A 140 -20.21 0.54 -1.51
N SER A 141 -20.94 1.10 -0.52
CA SER A 141 -22.40 1.26 -0.57
C SER A 141 -22.84 2.12 -1.75
N SER A 142 -22.15 3.24 -1.99
CA SER A 142 -22.46 4.14 -3.11
C SER A 142 -22.16 3.48 -4.48
N ALA A 143 -21.16 2.63 -4.54
CA ALA A 143 -20.80 1.84 -5.72
C ALA A 143 -21.70 0.60 -5.91
N GLY A 144 -22.52 0.24 -4.93
CA GLY A 144 -23.35 -0.98 -4.97
C GLY A 144 -22.55 -2.27 -4.88
N VAL A 145 -21.36 -2.23 -4.27
CA VAL A 145 -20.44 -3.36 -4.14
C VAL A 145 -20.27 -3.76 -2.67
N GLN A 146 -19.74 -4.97 -2.43
CA GLN A 146 -19.48 -5.46 -1.09
C GLN A 146 -18.07 -5.04 -0.63
N LEU A 147 -17.94 -4.56 0.61
CA LEU A 147 -16.65 -4.36 1.25
C LEU A 147 -16.22 -5.61 2.02
N ARG A 148 -14.94 -5.95 1.90
CA ARG A 148 -14.22 -6.90 2.75
C ARG A 148 -13.03 -6.18 3.38
N TYR A 149 -13.21 -5.73 4.61
CA TYR A 149 -12.17 -5.02 5.36
C TYR A 149 -11.45 -6.01 6.29
N MET A 150 -10.14 -6.18 6.09
CA MET A 150 -9.28 -7.16 6.78
C MET A 150 -7.98 -6.48 7.24
N ALA A 151 -8.11 -5.39 7.97
CA ALA A 151 -7.03 -4.63 8.58
C ALA A 151 -7.52 -4.00 9.88
N ASP A 152 -6.60 -3.48 10.67
CA ASP A 152 -6.96 -2.64 11.81
C ASP A 152 -7.58 -1.33 11.30
N ASP A 153 -8.62 -0.86 11.98
CA ASP A 153 -9.29 0.38 11.59
C ASP A 153 -8.46 1.60 12.00
N ILE A 154 -8.46 2.62 11.17
CA ILE A 154 -7.63 3.81 11.31
C ILE A 154 -8.52 5.04 11.46
N SER A 155 -8.38 5.76 12.57
CA SER A 155 -9.09 7.02 12.81
C SER A 155 -8.56 8.12 11.91
N ILE A 156 -9.45 8.88 11.30
CA ILE A 156 -9.15 10.00 10.40
C ILE A 156 -9.88 11.23 10.93
N ALA A 157 -9.12 12.27 11.29
CA ALA A 157 -9.70 13.51 11.79
C ALA A 157 -10.36 14.29 10.65
N SER A 158 -9.65 14.48 9.55
CA SER A 158 -10.18 15.13 8.34
C SER A 158 -9.40 14.69 7.11
N ILE A 159 -10.09 14.45 6.00
CA ILE A 159 -9.46 14.20 4.70
C ILE A 159 -10.35 14.69 3.57
N GLU A 160 -9.73 15.27 2.55
CA GLU A 160 -10.43 15.75 1.36
C GLU A 160 -10.22 14.81 0.17
N GLN A 161 -11.33 14.47 -0.47
CA GLN A 161 -11.38 13.95 -1.82
C GLN A 161 -11.67 15.12 -2.74
N THR A 162 -10.71 15.55 -3.54
CA THR A 162 -10.82 16.73 -4.40
C THR A 162 -10.66 16.33 -5.84
N ASP A 163 -11.73 16.46 -6.63
CA ASP A 163 -11.77 16.17 -8.07
C ASP A 163 -11.13 14.82 -8.44
N GLN A 164 -11.48 13.77 -7.69
CA GLN A 164 -10.96 12.41 -7.83
C GLN A 164 -12.11 11.41 -7.88
N THR A 165 -11.88 10.27 -8.55
CA THR A 165 -12.80 9.14 -8.48
C THR A 165 -12.77 8.51 -7.09
N ASP A 166 -13.84 7.83 -6.71
CA ASP A 166 -13.89 7.09 -5.44
C ASP A 166 -12.83 5.97 -5.41
N CYS A 167 -12.55 5.36 -6.54
CA CYS A 167 -11.51 4.34 -6.72
C CYS A 167 -10.11 4.90 -6.42
N ASP A 168 -9.72 5.98 -7.11
CA ASP A 168 -8.39 6.58 -6.93
C ASP A 168 -8.19 7.15 -5.52
N PHE A 169 -9.26 7.74 -4.96
CA PHE A 169 -9.24 8.25 -3.61
C PHE A 169 -9.03 7.13 -2.59
N LEU A 170 -9.82 6.04 -2.67
CA LEU A 170 -9.73 4.92 -1.74
C LEU A 170 -8.37 4.21 -1.84
N TYR A 171 -7.89 4.00 -3.07
CA TYR A 171 -6.57 3.43 -3.30
C TYR A 171 -5.46 4.28 -2.66
N ARG A 172 -5.45 5.59 -2.93
CA ARG A 172 -4.47 6.52 -2.35
C ARG A 172 -4.54 6.55 -0.83
N LEU A 173 -5.76 6.50 -0.28
CA LEU A 173 -5.98 6.47 1.17
C LEU A 173 -5.40 5.18 1.77
N CYS A 174 -5.72 4.02 1.24
CA CYS A 174 -5.16 2.74 1.68
C CYS A 174 -3.63 2.73 1.58
N GLN A 175 -3.08 3.18 0.45
CA GLN A 175 -1.63 3.25 0.24
C GLN A 175 -0.93 4.15 1.26
N SER A 176 -1.56 5.27 1.65
CA SER A 176 -0.96 6.20 2.62
C SER A 176 -0.74 5.56 3.99
N TYR A 177 -1.51 4.53 4.32
CA TYR A 177 -1.39 3.74 5.56
C TYR A 177 -0.76 2.36 5.36
N GLY A 178 -0.25 2.07 4.16
CA GLY A 178 0.41 0.80 3.85
C GLY A 178 -0.52 -0.40 3.72
N LEU A 179 -1.80 -0.15 3.51
CA LEU A 179 -2.81 -1.17 3.24
C LEU A 179 -2.89 -1.50 1.76
N GLY A 180 -3.17 -2.77 1.44
CA GLY A 180 -3.53 -3.21 0.11
C GLY A 180 -5.01 -2.96 -0.16
N GLU A 181 -5.31 -2.58 -1.40
CA GLU A 181 -6.67 -2.46 -1.91
C GLU A 181 -6.78 -3.22 -3.22
N LYS A 182 -7.82 -4.02 -3.38
CA LYS A 182 -8.14 -4.76 -4.61
C LYS A 182 -9.62 -4.68 -4.91
N VAL A 183 -9.94 -4.35 -6.15
CA VAL A 183 -11.29 -4.46 -6.70
C VAL A 183 -11.37 -5.72 -7.55
N TYR A 184 -12.28 -6.62 -7.20
CA TYR A 184 -12.54 -7.84 -7.94
C TYR A 184 -14.03 -8.11 -8.04
N GLU A 185 -14.56 -8.19 -9.26
CA GLU A 185 -16.00 -8.28 -9.52
C GLU A 185 -16.77 -7.15 -8.80
N ASP A 186 -17.75 -7.52 -7.97
CA ASP A 186 -18.56 -6.58 -7.19
C ASP A 186 -18.09 -6.48 -5.73
N LYS A 187 -16.77 -6.56 -5.50
CA LYS A 187 -16.17 -6.50 -4.17
C LYS A 187 -14.95 -5.61 -4.13
N ILE A 188 -14.82 -4.87 -3.04
CA ILE A 188 -13.63 -4.14 -2.65
C ILE A 188 -13.02 -4.89 -1.46
N PHE A 189 -11.75 -5.25 -1.57
CA PHE A 189 -10.95 -5.84 -0.50
C PHE A 189 -9.95 -4.81 -0.01
N ILE A 190 -9.92 -4.56 1.30
CA ILE A 190 -8.88 -3.77 1.97
C ILE A 190 -8.23 -4.67 3.01
N PHE A 191 -6.90 -4.76 2.97
CA PHE A 191 -6.18 -5.72 3.80
C PHE A 191 -4.77 -5.24 4.17
N ASP A 192 -4.25 -5.75 5.29
CA ASP A 192 -2.86 -5.59 5.66
C ASP A 192 -2.01 -6.65 4.93
N GLU A 193 -1.19 -6.21 4.00
CA GLU A 193 -0.31 -7.09 3.22
C GLU A 193 0.69 -7.84 4.10
N GLU A 194 1.16 -7.26 5.23
CA GLU A 194 2.09 -7.94 6.14
C GLU A 194 1.47 -9.19 6.76
N GLN A 195 0.18 -9.12 7.13
CA GLN A 195 -0.54 -10.28 7.64
C GLN A 195 -0.60 -11.42 6.62
N ILE A 196 -0.80 -11.07 5.34
CA ILE A 196 -0.80 -12.07 4.26
C ILE A 196 0.61 -12.60 4.04
N GLU A 197 1.64 -11.74 3.92
CA GLU A 197 3.03 -12.13 3.67
C GLU A 197 3.60 -13.06 4.75
N THR A 198 3.21 -12.84 6.00
CA THR A 198 3.61 -13.68 7.13
C THR A 198 2.75 -14.93 7.27
N GLY A 199 1.63 -14.98 6.56
CA GLY A 199 0.63 -16.03 6.61
C GLY A 199 1.10 -17.38 6.06
N ARG A 200 0.14 -18.25 5.82
CA ARG A 200 0.37 -19.62 5.36
C ARG A 200 0.83 -19.63 3.89
N VAL A 201 1.82 -20.48 3.60
CA VAL A 201 2.23 -20.81 2.23
C VAL A 201 1.08 -21.56 1.52
N ALA A 202 0.67 -21.05 0.35
CA ALA A 202 -0.39 -21.64 -0.47
C ALA A 202 0.10 -22.86 -1.26
N GLY A 203 1.39 -22.86 -1.65
CA GLY A 203 1.99 -23.96 -2.41
C GLY A 203 3.49 -23.81 -2.54
N THR A 204 4.14 -24.86 -3.04
CA THR A 204 5.58 -24.87 -3.31
C THR A 204 5.82 -25.08 -4.81
N LEU A 205 6.73 -24.29 -5.37
CA LEU A 205 7.25 -24.47 -6.72
C LEU A 205 8.74 -24.78 -6.65
N TYR A 206 9.16 -25.73 -7.48
CA TYR A 206 10.55 -26.16 -7.63
C TYR A 206 11.16 -25.55 -8.90
N GLU A 207 12.47 -25.36 -8.93
CA GLU A 207 13.16 -24.90 -10.14
C GLU A 207 12.78 -25.71 -11.39
N ALA A 208 12.60 -27.00 -11.25
CA ALA A 208 12.18 -27.90 -12.34
C ALA A 208 10.81 -27.62 -12.93
N ASP A 209 9.93 -26.88 -12.20
CA ASP A 209 8.61 -26.48 -12.66
C ASP A 209 8.65 -25.20 -13.51
N LEU A 210 9.79 -24.50 -13.50
CA LEU A 210 9.96 -23.21 -14.13
C LEU A 210 10.48 -23.33 -15.56
N LEU A 211 9.94 -22.49 -16.44
CA LEU A 211 10.49 -22.29 -17.79
C LEU A 211 11.65 -21.28 -17.79
N SER A 212 11.53 -20.29 -16.93
CA SER A 212 12.62 -19.31 -16.68
C SER A 212 12.38 -18.60 -15.36
N TRP A 213 13.45 -18.01 -14.82
CA TRP A 213 13.35 -17.17 -13.63
C TRP A 213 14.42 -16.09 -13.61
N THR A 214 14.12 -15.00 -12.94
CA THR A 214 15.05 -13.89 -12.70
C THR A 214 14.90 -13.42 -11.26
N TYR A 215 15.98 -13.50 -10.51
CA TYR A 215 16.08 -13.02 -9.14
C TYR A 215 16.88 -11.72 -9.11
N ASN A 216 16.34 -10.71 -8.44
CA ASN A 216 17.02 -9.44 -8.23
C ASN A 216 16.99 -9.08 -6.76
N THR A 217 18.12 -8.66 -6.23
CA THR A 217 18.22 -8.07 -4.89
C THR A 217 19.08 -6.82 -4.95
N THR A 218 18.61 -5.76 -4.29
CA THR A 218 19.26 -4.46 -4.32
C THR A 218 19.27 -3.82 -2.93
N MET A 219 20.33 -3.08 -2.66
CA MET A 219 20.39 -2.16 -1.54
C MET A 219 20.04 -0.72 -1.96
N ALA A 220 20.11 -0.41 -3.24
CA ALA A 220 19.74 0.89 -3.77
C ALA A 220 18.25 1.14 -3.57
N GLY A 221 17.89 2.29 -3.02
CA GLY A 221 16.49 2.62 -2.72
C GLY A 221 15.88 1.85 -1.55
N THR A 222 16.70 1.18 -0.71
CA THR A 222 16.23 0.56 0.53
C THR A 222 16.84 1.25 1.74
N TYR A 223 16.07 1.31 2.82
CA TYR A 223 16.41 2.10 3.99
C TYR A 223 16.24 1.29 5.27
N THR A 224 17.07 1.57 6.27
CA THR A 224 16.99 0.98 7.61
C THR A 224 16.18 1.84 8.56
N GLY A 225 15.82 3.05 8.14
CA GLY A 225 14.98 3.96 8.90
C GLY A 225 14.55 5.17 8.06
N ALA A 226 13.67 5.97 8.64
CA ALA A 226 13.24 7.24 8.07
C ALA A 226 13.22 8.33 9.15
N VAL A 227 13.35 9.57 8.72
CA VAL A 227 13.27 10.75 9.59
C VAL A 227 12.50 11.87 8.89
N PHE A 228 11.68 12.56 9.65
CA PHE A 228 10.98 13.76 9.20
C PHE A 228 10.58 14.63 10.38
N SER A 229 10.35 15.92 10.10
CA SER A 229 9.74 16.84 11.06
C SER A 229 8.25 16.99 10.75
N PHE A 230 7.46 17.09 11.78
CA PHE A 230 6.01 17.30 11.71
C PHE A 230 5.63 18.38 12.70
N THR A 231 4.89 19.39 12.23
CA THR A 231 4.31 20.42 13.09
C THR A 231 2.94 19.93 13.52
N ASP A 232 2.76 19.68 14.80
CA ASP A 232 1.49 19.21 15.36
C ASP A 232 0.48 20.39 15.32
N PRO A 233 -0.65 20.25 14.60
CA PRO A 233 -1.63 21.35 14.49
C PRO A 233 -2.28 21.72 15.81
N ASP A 234 -2.39 20.79 16.75
CA ASP A 234 -3.06 21.01 18.04
C ASP A 234 -2.17 21.77 19.04
N THR A 235 -0.87 21.51 18.99
CA THR A 235 0.10 22.08 19.94
C THR A 235 1.01 23.17 19.32
N GLU A 236 0.97 23.32 17.99
CA GLU A 236 1.87 24.17 17.20
C GLU A 236 3.36 23.87 17.44
N GLN A 237 3.68 22.67 17.92
CA GLN A 237 5.05 22.27 18.21
C GLN A 237 5.61 21.39 17.08
N ASP A 238 6.85 21.70 16.72
CA ASP A 238 7.59 20.82 15.82
C ASP A 238 8.12 19.60 16.58
N VAL A 239 7.78 18.41 16.07
CA VAL A 239 8.30 17.15 16.55
C VAL A 239 9.14 16.49 15.47
N LYS A 240 10.22 15.86 15.88
CA LYS A 240 11.04 15.03 15.00
C LYS A 240 10.64 13.59 15.19
N ILE A 241 10.15 12.97 14.13
CA ILE A 241 9.77 11.57 14.10
C ILE A 241 10.88 10.78 13.43
N THR A 242 11.36 9.75 14.10
CA THR A 242 12.37 8.83 13.60
C THR A 242 11.79 7.43 13.63
N ILE A 243 11.82 6.74 12.49
CA ILE A 243 11.33 5.37 12.32
C ILE A 243 12.52 4.46 12.05
N GLY A 244 12.70 3.40 12.85
CA GLY A 244 13.86 2.53 12.75
C GLY A 244 15.18 3.23 13.08
N GLY A 245 16.27 2.85 12.38
CA GLY A 245 17.61 3.42 12.62
C GLY A 245 18.67 2.82 11.71
N GLY A 246 19.96 3.10 12.00
CA GLY A 246 21.11 2.58 11.26
C GLY A 246 21.65 3.55 10.22
N ASP A 247 22.38 3.05 9.22
CA ASP A 247 23.22 3.86 8.33
C ASP A 247 22.48 4.42 7.11
N ARG A 248 21.30 3.88 6.78
CA ARG A 248 20.55 4.27 5.59
C ARG A 248 19.20 4.87 5.99
N ILE A 249 19.23 6.16 6.27
CA ILE A 249 18.06 6.91 6.71
C ILE A 249 17.44 7.67 5.54
N MET A 250 16.14 7.50 5.35
CA MET A 250 15.34 8.20 4.36
C MET A 250 14.77 9.49 4.98
N ASN A 251 14.97 10.60 4.30
CA ASN A 251 14.22 11.82 4.63
C ASN A 251 12.89 11.77 3.87
N ILE A 252 11.79 11.88 4.60
CA ILE A 252 10.43 11.83 4.03
C ILE A 252 9.65 13.09 4.41
N ASN A 253 8.66 13.41 3.59
CA ASN A 253 7.66 14.42 3.91
C ASN A 253 6.32 13.70 4.10
N VAL A 254 5.63 14.02 5.18
CA VAL A 254 4.35 13.45 5.54
C VAL A 254 3.38 14.60 5.86
N THR A 255 2.20 14.55 5.25
CA THR A 255 1.07 15.40 5.63
C THR A 255 0.14 14.58 6.51
N ALA A 256 -0.13 15.06 7.71
CA ALA A 256 -0.87 14.32 8.72
C ALA A 256 -1.71 15.27 9.59
N ASP A 257 -2.71 14.74 10.26
CA ASP A 257 -3.62 15.49 11.12
C ASP A 257 -3.10 15.59 12.56
N ASN A 258 -2.31 14.62 12.98
CA ASN A 258 -1.71 14.54 14.32
C ASN A 258 -0.46 13.68 14.29
N VAL A 259 0.23 13.59 15.43
CA VAL A 259 1.48 12.82 15.55
C VAL A 259 1.28 11.34 15.22
N LEU A 260 0.20 10.71 15.70
CA LEU A 260 -0.08 9.29 15.44
C LEU A 260 -0.31 9.03 13.93
N ASP A 261 -1.07 9.91 13.28
CA ASP A 261 -1.29 9.84 11.85
C ASP A 261 0.02 10.00 11.06
N ALA A 262 0.88 10.93 11.50
CA ALA A 262 2.21 11.13 10.93
C ALA A 262 3.09 9.87 11.07
N GLU A 263 3.06 9.22 12.23
CA GLU A 263 3.78 7.97 12.48
C GLU A 263 3.32 6.85 11.54
N LEU A 264 2.00 6.61 11.44
CA LEU A 264 1.43 5.56 10.60
C LEU A 264 1.78 5.76 9.12
N LYS A 265 1.62 6.99 8.61
CA LYS A 265 1.97 7.34 7.23
C LYS A 265 3.47 7.26 6.97
N GLY A 266 4.28 7.65 7.94
CA GLY A 266 5.74 7.52 7.88
C GLY A 266 6.20 6.06 7.80
N ILE A 267 5.65 5.19 8.65
CA ILE A 267 5.88 3.74 8.64
C ILE A 267 5.49 3.15 7.26
N ALA A 268 4.29 3.50 6.76
CA ALA A 268 3.82 3.05 5.47
C ALA A 268 4.78 3.44 4.34
N LYS A 269 5.20 4.71 4.30
CA LYS A 269 6.10 5.25 3.28
C LYS A 269 7.47 4.56 3.26
N LEU A 270 8.07 4.36 4.43
CA LEU A 270 9.36 3.67 4.57
C LEU A 270 9.25 2.22 4.09
N ASN A 271 8.24 1.49 4.57
CA ASN A 271 8.09 0.08 4.25
C ASN A 271 7.69 -0.14 2.78
N GLU A 272 6.88 0.74 2.19
CA GLU A 272 6.56 0.69 0.76
C GLU A 272 7.81 0.78 -0.12
N THR A 273 8.74 1.67 0.25
CA THR A 273 10.01 1.83 -0.46
C THR A 273 10.85 0.54 -0.39
N ASN A 274 10.83 -0.16 0.75
CA ASN A 274 11.60 -1.37 0.98
C ASN A 274 11.03 -2.63 0.31
N LYS A 275 9.75 -2.64 -0.11
CA LYS A 275 9.11 -3.79 -0.76
C LYS A 275 9.87 -4.32 -1.97
N LYS A 276 10.54 -3.45 -2.72
CA LYS A 276 11.28 -3.79 -3.95
C LYS A 276 12.72 -4.27 -3.70
N ALA A 277 13.14 -4.43 -2.45
CA ALA A 277 14.49 -4.84 -2.08
C ALA A 277 14.89 -6.19 -2.70
N THR A 278 13.96 -7.13 -2.75
CA THR A 278 14.20 -8.46 -3.32
C THR A 278 12.97 -8.93 -4.10
N THR A 279 13.16 -9.14 -5.38
CA THR A 279 12.11 -9.57 -6.31
C THR A 279 12.49 -10.85 -7.02
N LEU A 280 11.50 -11.65 -7.36
CA LEU A 280 11.63 -12.86 -8.17
C LEU A 280 10.54 -12.84 -9.24
N LYS A 281 10.96 -12.93 -10.49
CA LYS A 281 10.06 -13.09 -11.63
C LYS A 281 10.26 -14.47 -12.21
N ILE A 282 9.20 -15.25 -12.34
CA ILE A 282 9.24 -16.57 -12.91
C ILE A 282 8.30 -16.66 -14.12
N THR A 283 8.63 -17.57 -15.03
CA THR A 283 7.71 -18.03 -16.07
C THR A 283 7.54 -19.52 -15.88
N THR A 284 6.29 -19.97 -15.84
CA THR A 284 5.94 -21.37 -15.67
C THR A 284 4.81 -21.76 -16.62
N ARG A 285 4.56 -23.06 -16.76
CA ARG A 285 3.30 -23.52 -17.36
C ARG A 285 2.15 -23.05 -16.48
N ALA A 286 1.03 -22.74 -17.08
CA ALA A 286 -0.10 -22.24 -16.31
C ALA A 286 -0.50 -23.19 -15.19
N ASN A 287 -0.75 -22.62 -14.03
CA ASN A 287 -1.29 -23.31 -12.87
C ASN A 287 -2.67 -22.69 -12.55
N PRO A 288 -3.77 -23.47 -12.62
CA PRO A 288 -5.11 -22.96 -12.35
C PRO A 288 -5.31 -22.33 -10.96
N TYR A 289 -4.40 -22.62 -10.03
CA TYR A 289 -4.48 -22.18 -8.63
C TYR A 289 -3.47 -21.08 -8.31
N MET A 290 -2.82 -20.51 -9.32
CA MET A 290 -1.86 -19.42 -9.14
C MET A 290 -2.59 -18.09 -9.29
N GLU A 291 -2.68 -17.35 -8.19
CA GLU A 291 -3.36 -16.05 -8.08
C GLU A 291 -2.45 -15.02 -7.41
N ALA A 292 -2.66 -13.76 -7.70
CA ALA A 292 -2.02 -12.67 -6.98
C ALA A 292 -2.56 -12.56 -5.55
N GLY A 293 -1.71 -12.14 -4.62
CA GLY A 293 -2.03 -12.12 -3.19
C GLY A 293 -1.69 -13.42 -2.45
N LEU A 294 -1.27 -14.48 -3.14
CA LEU A 294 -0.83 -15.72 -2.50
C LEU A 294 0.60 -15.60 -1.97
N VAL A 295 0.94 -16.48 -1.03
CA VAL A 295 2.31 -16.69 -0.57
C VAL A 295 2.80 -18.05 -1.06
N MET A 296 3.88 -18.04 -1.83
CA MET A 296 4.48 -19.24 -2.41
C MET A 296 5.85 -19.54 -1.82
N GLN A 297 6.15 -20.83 -1.63
CA GLN A 297 7.49 -21.30 -1.30
C GLN A 297 8.22 -21.66 -2.61
N MET A 298 9.45 -21.14 -2.77
CA MET A 298 10.32 -21.44 -3.90
C MET A 298 11.47 -22.33 -3.44
N GLU A 299 11.70 -23.43 -4.13
CA GLU A 299 12.71 -24.44 -3.80
C GLU A 299 13.65 -24.70 -4.98
N GLY A 300 14.90 -25.06 -4.68
CA GLY A 300 15.89 -25.40 -5.71
C GLY A 300 16.64 -24.20 -6.30
N LEU A 301 16.30 -22.97 -5.97
CA LEU A 301 16.89 -21.74 -6.51
C LEU A 301 18.14 -21.26 -5.74
N GLY A 302 18.73 -22.09 -4.88
CA GLY A 302 19.88 -21.70 -4.05
C GLY A 302 19.52 -20.53 -3.12
N LYS A 303 20.27 -19.43 -3.18
CA LYS A 303 20.04 -18.22 -2.35
C LYS A 303 18.70 -17.51 -2.68
N ALA A 304 18.14 -17.75 -3.86
CA ALA A 304 16.85 -17.22 -4.25
C ALA A 304 15.69 -18.10 -3.75
N SER A 305 15.94 -19.26 -3.15
CA SER A 305 14.89 -20.06 -2.51
C SER A 305 14.31 -19.33 -1.30
N GLY A 306 13.05 -19.64 -0.98
CA GLY A 306 12.35 -19.06 0.17
C GLY A 306 10.92 -18.70 -0.11
N LYS A 307 10.34 -17.93 0.81
CA LYS A 307 8.94 -17.51 0.82
C LYS A 307 8.79 -16.20 0.07
N TYR A 308 7.81 -16.15 -0.84
CA TYR A 308 7.53 -14.97 -1.66
C TYR A 308 6.04 -14.65 -1.70
N TYR A 309 5.72 -13.37 -1.65
CA TYR A 309 4.39 -12.83 -1.90
C TYR A 309 4.21 -12.60 -3.41
N VAL A 310 3.10 -13.08 -3.95
CA VAL A 310 2.76 -12.94 -5.38
C VAL A 310 2.08 -11.59 -5.61
N GLU A 311 2.78 -10.68 -6.28
CA GLU A 311 2.26 -9.33 -6.58
C GLU A 311 1.41 -9.32 -7.84
N ARG A 312 1.80 -10.11 -8.85
CA ARG A 312 1.15 -10.10 -10.17
C ARG A 312 1.28 -11.45 -10.86
N VAL A 313 0.20 -11.92 -11.43
CA VAL A 313 0.15 -13.10 -12.31
C VAL A 313 -0.34 -12.68 -13.68
N VAL A 314 0.45 -12.94 -14.71
CA VAL A 314 0.05 -12.72 -16.11
C VAL A 314 -0.11 -14.07 -16.77
N THR A 315 -1.35 -14.47 -17.01
CA THR A 315 -1.68 -15.71 -17.73
C THR A 315 -1.81 -15.40 -19.22
N SER A 316 -1.03 -16.08 -20.04
CA SER A 316 -1.02 -15.92 -21.49
C SER A 316 -1.46 -17.21 -22.17
N LEU A 317 -2.58 -17.16 -22.88
CA LEU A 317 -3.07 -18.22 -23.76
C LEU A 317 -2.67 -17.88 -25.20
N SER A 318 -2.04 -18.81 -25.88
CA SER A 318 -1.79 -18.71 -27.32
C SER A 318 -2.80 -19.57 -28.09
N GLY A 319 -3.33 -19.08 -29.16
CA GLY A 319 -4.26 -19.84 -30.04
C GLY A 319 -3.65 -21.10 -30.63
N SER A 320 -2.31 -21.22 -30.64
CA SER A 320 -1.57 -22.36 -31.22
C SER A 320 -0.47 -22.90 -30.33
N GLY A 321 -0.33 -22.46 -29.07
CA GLY A 321 0.79 -22.78 -28.21
C GLY A 321 0.40 -23.13 -26.77
N ALA A 322 1.43 -23.31 -25.96
CA ALA A 322 1.25 -23.59 -24.53
C ALA A 322 0.73 -22.36 -23.79
N THR A 323 -0.14 -22.60 -22.83
CA THR A 323 -0.56 -21.58 -21.89
C THR A 323 0.51 -21.44 -20.79
N THR A 324 0.97 -20.23 -20.59
CA THR A 324 2.03 -19.90 -19.61
C THR A 324 1.57 -18.84 -18.63
N GLN A 325 2.22 -18.83 -17.48
CA GLN A 325 2.09 -17.76 -16.50
C GLN A 325 3.43 -17.11 -16.23
N THR A 326 3.44 -15.79 -16.25
CA THR A 326 4.54 -14.98 -15.74
C THR A 326 4.11 -14.43 -14.39
N VAL A 327 4.85 -14.79 -13.35
CA VAL A 327 4.52 -14.43 -11.96
C VAL A 327 5.61 -13.51 -11.43
N SER A 328 5.20 -12.30 -11.02
CA SER A 328 6.08 -11.35 -10.34
C SER A 328 5.84 -11.45 -8.84
N MET A 329 6.91 -11.62 -8.10
CA MET A 329 6.88 -11.87 -6.67
C MET A 329 7.92 -11.03 -5.96
N ARG A 330 7.69 -10.74 -4.69
CA ARG A 330 8.66 -10.12 -3.81
C ARG A 330 8.86 -10.93 -2.54
N LYS A 331 10.04 -10.84 -1.98
CA LYS A 331 10.33 -11.45 -0.69
C LYS A 331 9.74 -10.58 0.40
N GLY A 332 8.99 -11.17 1.32
CA GLY A 332 8.51 -10.45 2.50
C GLY A 332 9.69 -9.90 3.29
N VAL A 333 9.67 -8.62 3.59
CA VAL A 333 10.65 -7.93 4.42
C VAL A 333 9.97 -7.56 5.73
N PRO A 334 10.58 -7.87 6.90
CA PRO A 334 10.03 -7.41 8.17
C PRO A 334 9.78 -5.90 8.13
N ARG A 335 8.58 -5.49 8.56
CA ARG A 335 8.22 -4.07 8.60
C ARG A 335 9.01 -3.36 9.70
N ILE A 336 9.53 -2.19 9.38
CA ILE A 336 10.17 -1.31 10.35
C ILE A 336 9.06 -0.48 10.99
N LYS A 337 8.80 -0.71 12.28
CA LYS A 337 7.69 -0.09 13.03
C LYS A 337 8.14 0.64 14.30
N ASP A 338 9.42 0.54 14.66
CA ASP A 338 9.95 1.21 15.84
C ASP A 338 9.96 2.73 15.60
N VAL A 339 9.21 3.47 16.41
CA VAL A 339 9.06 4.93 16.26
C VAL A 339 9.60 5.62 17.49
N TYR A 340 10.37 6.68 17.27
CA TYR A 340 10.88 7.59 18.29
C TYR A 340 10.43 9.00 17.96
N VAL A 341 9.61 9.57 18.83
CA VAL A 341 9.15 10.96 18.73
C VAL A 341 9.93 11.79 19.72
N ALA A 342 10.63 12.80 19.23
CA ALA A 342 11.30 13.78 20.07
C ALA A 342 10.78 15.16 19.70
N ALA A 343 10.53 16.02 20.72
CA ALA A 343 10.36 17.42 20.45
C ALA A 343 11.59 17.90 19.64
N VAL A 344 11.37 18.66 18.59
CA VAL A 344 12.49 19.36 17.94
C VAL A 344 13.00 20.31 19.01
N GLU A 345 14.13 19.96 19.65
CA GLU A 345 14.86 20.99 20.38
C GLU A 345 15.13 22.06 19.32
N GLU A 346 14.43 23.20 19.44
CA GLU A 346 14.90 24.40 18.77
C GLU A 346 16.40 24.43 18.97
N ALA A 347 17.16 24.48 17.88
CA ALA A 347 18.61 24.56 17.95
C ALA A 347 18.86 25.62 19.02
N LYS A 348 19.43 25.22 20.17
CA LYS A 348 19.76 26.14 21.22
C LYS A 348 20.63 27.19 20.53
N THR A 349 20.01 28.25 20.05
CA THR A 349 20.67 29.54 19.94
C THR A 349 21.16 29.66 21.36
N GLU A 350 22.48 29.61 21.56
CA GLU A 350 23.05 29.92 22.87
C GLU A 350 22.32 31.16 23.35
N ALA A 351 21.29 30.94 24.17
CA ALA A 351 20.51 32.02 24.72
C ALA A 351 21.53 32.78 25.54
N ALA A 352 21.86 33.98 25.06
CA ALA A 352 22.77 34.85 25.79
C ALA A 352 22.26 34.81 27.21
N THR A 353 23.02 34.21 28.11
CA THR A 353 22.61 34.02 29.51
C THR A 353 22.54 35.38 30.14
N GLY A 354 21.37 35.81 30.59
CA GLY A 354 21.13 37.09 31.25
C GLY A 354 21.65 37.17 32.69
N GLY A 355 22.52 36.17 33.06
CA GLY A 355 23.04 36.03 34.41
C GLY A 355 22.38 34.92 35.21
N THR A 356 22.69 34.84 36.48
CA THR A 356 22.12 33.85 37.40
C THR A 356 21.29 34.53 38.50
N TYR A 357 20.29 33.79 39.01
CA TYR A 357 19.48 34.23 40.16
C TYR A 357 19.42 33.14 41.21
N THR A 358 19.72 33.46 42.44
CA THR A 358 19.58 32.52 43.58
C THR A 358 18.18 32.65 44.16
N VAL A 359 17.42 31.57 44.15
CA VAL A 359 16.04 31.50 44.66
C VAL A 359 16.02 31.82 46.14
N LYS A 360 15.15 32.73 46.55
CA LYS A 360 14.91 33.09 47.93
C LYS A 360 13.64 32.43 48.46
N LYS A 361 13.51 32.36 49.79
CA LYS A 361 12.30 31.80 50.39
C LYS A 361 11.05 32.59 49.99
N GLY A 362 10.07 31.91 49.38
CA GLY A 362 8.82 32.51 48.90
C GLY A 362 8.82 32.92 47.46
N ASP A 363 9.93 32.76 46.74
CA ASP A 363 9.97 33.02 45.29
C ASP A 363 9.16 32.00 44.52
N THR A 364 8.68 32.47 43.37
CA THR A 364 8.10 31.63 42.30
C THR A 364 8.76 31.94 40.97
N LEU A 365 8.84 30.98 40.07
CA LEU A 365 9.41 31.29 38.72
C LEU A 365 8.69 32.45 38.02
N TRP A 366 7.36 32.55 38.22
CA TRP A 366 6.57 33.63 37.66
C TRP A 366 7.00 35.01 38.22
N ALA A 367 7.24 35.12 39.54
CA ALA A 367 7.68 36.35 40.19
C ALA A 367 9.11 36.73 39.73
N ILE A 368 10.00 35.76 39.66
CA ILE A 368 11.39 35.93 39.20
C ILE A 368 11.39 36.40 37.73
N ALA A 369 10.57 35.78 36.85
CA ALA A 369 10.44 36.16 35.46
C ALA A 369 9.90 37.61 35.31
N LYS A 370 8.89 37.96 36.13
CA LYS A 370 8.34 39.33 36.11
C LYS A 370 9.38 40.37 36.54
N GLU A 371 10.17 40.07 37.56
CA GLU A 371 11.20 41.01 38.07
C GLU A 371 12.41 41.09 37.12
N LYS A 372 12.91 39.95 36.66
CA LYS A 372 14.19 39.90 35.93
C LYS A 372 14.05 40.03 34.42
N LEU A 373 12.93 39.52 33.85
CA LEU A 373 12.67 39.48 32.41
C LEU A 373 11.57 40.47 31.96
N GLY A 374 10.92 41.13 32.94
CA GLY A 374 9.88 42.14 32.68
C GLY A 374 8.45 41.53 32.48
N ALA A 375 8.31 40.25 32.29
CA ALA A 375 7.02 39.60 32.13
C ALA A 375 6.97 38.23 32.87
N GLY A 376 5.95 38.06 33.73
CA GLY A 376 5.78 36.80 34.47
C GLY A 376 5.49 35.59 33.58
N SER A 377 4.86 35.78 32.42
CA SER A 377 4.60 34.75 31.40
C SER A 377 5.87 34.10 30.84
N ARG A 378 7.03 34.76 30.95
CA ARG A 378 8.33 34.20 30.56
C ARG A 378 8.93 33.21 31.58
N TYR A 379 8.18 32.82 32.62
CA TYR A 379 8.64 31.84 33.61
C TYR A 379 9.03 30.49 32.98
N ALA A 380 8.37 30.08 31.90
CA ALA A 380 8.67 28.87 31.18
C ALA A 380 10.09 28.86 30.58
N GLU A 381 10.61 30.00 30.19
CA GLU A 381 11.98 30.14 29.68
C GLU A 381 12.99 29.84 30.80
N ILE A 382 12.74 30.37 32.03
CA ILE A 382 13.59 30.08 33.20
C ILE A 382 13.50 28.59 33.56
N TYR A 383 12.28 28.00 33.55
CA TYR A 383 12.11 26.60 33.83
C TYR A 383 12.87 25.71 32.82
N ASN A 384 12.73 26.00 31.52
CA ASN A 384 13.37 25.17 30.48
C ASN A 384 14.91 25.23 30.57
N LEU A 385 15.48 26.38 30.87
CA LEU A 385 16.94 26.55 31.06
C LEU A 385 17.47 25.79 32.30
N ASN A 386 16.60 25.51 33.29
CA ASN A 386 17.01 24.96 34.57
C ASN A 386 16.26 23.65 34.88
N LYS A 387 15.62 23.05 33.92
CA LYS A 387 14.71 21.92 34.11
C LYS A 387 15.34 20.78 34.89
N ASP A 388 16.53 20.37 34.53
CA ASP A 388 17.22 19.24 35.18
C ASP A 388 17.51 19.54 36.64
N LEU A 389 17.98 20.74 36.94
CA LEU A 389 18.25 21.20 38.30
C LEU A 389 16.96 21.23 39.16
N ILE A 390 15.90 21.84 38.63
CA ILE A 390 14.61 22.01 39.31
C ILE A 390 13.95 20.64 39.57
N GLU A 391 13.93 19.75 38.57
CA GLU A 391 13.34 18.42 38.71
C GLU A 391 14.15 17.53 39.65
N GLU A 392 15.48 17.60 39.64
CA GLU A 392 16.33 16.86 40.56
C GLU A 392 16.13 17.35 42.01
N THR A 393 16.03 18.66 42.18
CA THR A 393 15.79 19.24 43.52
C THR A 393 14.39 18.86 44.03
N ALA A 394 13.37 18.88 43.16
CA ALA A 394 12.03 18.42 43.51
C ALA A 394 12.03 16.97 44.03
N LYS A 395 12.76 16.09 43.36
CA LYS A 395 12.92 14.67 43.81
C LYS A 395 13.65 14.58 45.14
N LYS A 396 14.71 15.36 45.39
CA LYS A 396 15.41 15.44 46.66
C LYS A 396 14.50 15.87 47.79
N HIS A 397 13.50 16.69 47.52
CA HIS A 397 12.47 17.15 48.46
C HIS A 397 11.21 16.26 48.50
N GLY A 398 11.28 15.03 47.96
CA GLY A 398 10.23 14.03 48.07
C GLY A 398 9.03 14.26 47.11
N LYS A 399 9.19 15.09 46.10
CA LYS A 399 8.17 15.30 45.06
C LYS A 399 8.42 14.36 43.89
N LYS A 400 7.37 13.96 43.19
CA LYS A 400 7.51 13.15 41.95
C LYS A 400 8.06 14.02 40.78
N SER A 401 7.70 15.29 40.76
CA SER A 401 8.16 16.30 39.80
C SER A 401 8.00 17.70 40.41
N SER A 402 8.60 18.70 39.81
CA SER A 402 8.43 20.10 40.20
C SER A 402 7.09 20.71 39.75
N ASP A 403 6.27 19.99 38.99
CA ASP A 403 5.04 20.49 38.36
C ASP A 403 5.32 21.71 37.48
N ASN A 404 6.18 21.51 36.49
CA ASN A 404 6.66 22.54 35.55
C ASN A 404 7.24 23.79 36.22
N GLY A 405 8.01 23.58 37.30
CA GLY A 405 8.62 24.65 38.06
C GLY A 405 7.71 25.35 39.05
N HIS A 406 6.54 24.77 39.37
CA HIS A 406 5.70 25.23 40.46
C HIS A 406 6.41 25.13 41.82
N TRP A 407 7.18 24.03 42.00
CA TRP A 407 7.99 23.82 43.20
C TRP A 407 9.45 24.13 42.89
N ILE A 408 9.94 25.23 43.50
CA ILE A 408 11.36 25.62 43.55
C ILE A 408 11.77 25.87 45.01
N TRP A 409 13.05 25.76 45.31
CA TRP A 409 13.53 25.83 46.69
C TRP A 409 14.58 26.95 46.83
N ALA A 410 14.53 27.58 48.00
CA ALA A 410 15.53 28.60 48.34
C ALA A 410 16.95 28.01 48.31
N GLY A 411 17.85 28.69 47.65
CA GLY A 411 19.23 28.26 47.43
C GLY A 411 19.52 27.70 46.04
N GLU A 412 18.50 27.36 45.25
CA GLU A 412 18.72 26.99 43.84
C GLU A 412 19.28 28.17 43.04
N VAL A 413 20.30 27.91 42.25
CA VAL A 413 20.90 28.92 41.39
C VAL A 413 20.39 28.74 39.96
N LEU A 414 19.44 29.56 39.57
CA LEU A 414 18.80 29.50 38.24
C LEU A 414 19.55 30.35 37.24
N THR A 415 19.81 29.81 36.06
CA THR A 415 20.28 30.55 34.90
C THR A 415 19.11 31.31 34.30
N LEU A 416 19.26 32.61 34.06
CA LEU A 416 18.23 33.45 33.46
C LEU A 416 18.49 33.61 31.96
N PRO A 417 17.44 33.62 31.10
CA PRO A 417 17.58 34.01 29.70
C PRO A 417 17.92 35.49 29.59
N ALA A 418 18.49 35.90 28.47
CA ALA A 418 18.72 37.32 28.18
C ALA A 418 17.38 38.09 28.11
N LYS A 419 17.43 39.40 28.48
CA LYS A 419 16.25 40.28 28.44
C LYS A 419 15.74 40.47 27.01
#